data_c92b1744f49a4897eb59c0dcff8dbc51
#
_entry.id   c92b1744f49a4897eb59c0dcff8dbc51
#
_cell.length_a   1.000
_cell.length_b   1.000
_cell.length_c   1.000
_cell.angle_alpha   90.00
_cell.angle_beta   90.00
_cell.angle_gamma   90.00
#
_symmetry.space_group_name_H-M   'P 1'
#
loop_
_entity.id
_entity.type
_entity.pdbx_description
1 polymer ?
#
loop_
_entity_poly.entity_id
_entity_poly.type
_entity_poly.pdbx_seq_one_letter_code
_entity_poly.pdbx_strand_id
1 'polypeptide(L)'
;SKEKTRKLEINFDISYKNNMDKVKEVITSLYKDDKRIINENGKEPFLRITNYKDSSVTYTLRLWVKNSEFWDIKFDILERSKVSFEKENIEIPYPQLDVHIDNNK
;
A
#
# COMPACT_ATOMS: atom_id res chain seq x y z
N SER A 1 12.23 -22.68 19.09
CA SER A 1 11.61 -22.88 17.80
C SER A 1 11.31 -21.56 17.15
N LYS A 2 11.43 -21.54 15.85
CA LYS A 2 11.17 -20.31 15.10
C LYS A 2 9.69 -20.08 14.96
N GLU A 3 9.29 -18.85 15.16
CA GLU A 3 7.92 -18.46 14.93
C GLU A 3 7.63 -18.51 13.42
N LYS A 4 6.40 -18.90 13.09
CA LYS A 4 5.97 -18.93 11.70
C LYS A 4 5.91 -17.52 11.13
N THR A 5 6.28 -17.42 9.87
CA THR A 5 6.16 -16.17 9.14
C THR A 5 5.00 -16.25 8.18
N ARG A 6 4.49 -15.10 7.79
CA ARG A 6 3.39 -15.03 6.85
C ARG A 6 3.54 -13.82 5.95
N LYS A 7 2.89 -13.91 4.83
CA LYS A 7 2.89 -12.84 3.83
C LYS A 7 1.85 -11.79 4.21
N LEU A 8 2.28 -10.54 4.22
CA LEU A 8 1.40 -9.39 4.41
C LEU A 8 1.28 -8.69 3.07
N GLU A 9 0.07 -8.60 2.57
CA GLU A 9 -0.17 -7.95 1.28
C GLU A 9 -1.11 -6.77 1.46
N ILE A 10 -0.69 -5.63 0.93
CA ILE A 10 -1.51 -4.41 0.95
C ILE A 10 -1.57 -3.88 -0.47
N ASN A 11 -2.77 -3.60 -0.94
CA ASN A 11 -2.98 -3.00 -2.25
C ASN A 11 -3.32 -1.53 -2.07
N PHE A 12 -2.57 -0.68 -2.76
CA PHE A 12 -2.81 0.76 -2.77
C PHE A 12 -3.33 1.15 -4.15
N ASP A 13 -4.53 1.70 -4.19
CA ASP A 13 -5.10 2.25 -5.42
C ASP A 13 -4.76 3.73 -5.47
N ILE A 14 -3.89 4.09 -6.40
CA ILE A 14 -3.33 5.43 -6.50
C ILE A 14 -3.76 6.03 -7.82
N SER A 15 -4.14 7.31 -7.84
CA SER A 15 -4.51 7.98 -9.08
C SER A 15 -3.40 7.83 -10.12
N TYR A 16 -3.78 7.47 -11.34
CA TYR A 16 -2.80 7.26 -12.41
C TYR A 16 -2.07 8.54 -12.80
N LYS A 17 -2.50 9.68 -12.30
CA LYS A 17 -1.82 10.95 -12.54
C LYS A 17 -0.50 11.09 -11.80
N ASN A 18 -0.27 10.25 -10.78
CA ASN A 18 0.95 10.32 -9.99
C ASN A 18 2.11 9.66 -10.72
N ASN A 19 3.30 10.20 -10.54
CA ASN A 19 4.52 9.60 -11.08
C ASN A 19 4.80 8.29 -10.37
N MET A 20 5.02 7.21 -11.14
CA MET A 20 5.24 5.88 -10.61
C MET A 20 6.45 5.80 -9.68
N ASP A 21 7.56 6.43 -10.09
CA ASP A 21 8.78 6.35 -9.29
C ASP A 21 8.58 7.03 -7.94
N LYS A 22 7.88 8.15 -7.93
CA LYS A 22 7.57 8.83 -6.67
C LYS A 22 6.67 7.99 -5.78
N VAL A 23 5.63 7.38 -6.35
CA VAL A 23 4.72 6.53 -5.58
C VAL A 23 5.49 5.37 -4.97
N LYS A 24 6.34 4.71 -5.75
CA LYS A 24 7.14 3.60 -5.24
C LYS A 24 8.09 4.05 -4.13
N GLU A 25 8.68 5.21 -4.28
CA GLU A 25 9.57 5.76 -3.26
C GLU A 25 8.82 5.98 -1.95
N VAL A 26 7.64 6.58 -2.03
CA VAL A 26 6.83 6.85 -0.85
C VAL A 26 6.38 5.55 -0.17
N ILE A 27 5.90 4.59 -0.95
CA ILE A 27 5.46 3.30 -0.38
C ILE A 27 6.65 2.57 0.25
N THR A 28 7.81 2.58 -0.41
CA THR A 28 9.02 1.96 0.14
C THR A 28 9.38 2.58 1.49
N SER A 29 9.20 3.90 1.62
CA SER A 29 9.53 4.58 2.87
C SER A 29 8.65 4.12 4.04
N LEU A 30 7.50 3.51 3.76
CA LEU A 30 6.59 3.06 4.81
C LEU A 30 7.14 1.87 5.60
N TYR A 31 8.04 1.09 5.00
CA TYR A 31 8.50 -0.14 5.64
C TYR A 31 10.02 -0.29 5.69
N LYS A 32 10.78 0.48 4.92
CA LYS A 32 12.22 0.20 4.74
C LYS A 32 13.04 0.26 6.01
N ASP A 33 12.62 1.06 6.97
CA ASP A 33 13.33 1.19 8.24
C ASP A 33 12.68 0.39 9.37
N ASP A 34 11.68 -0.42 9.03
CA ASP A 34 10.98 -1.22 10.03
C ASP A 34 11.68 -2.56 10.18
N LYS A 35 12.29 -2.76 11.33
CA LYS A 35 13.10 -3.96 11.58
C LYS A 35 12.28 -5.24 11.69
N ARG A 36 10.96 -5.11 11.80
CA ARG A 36 10.07 -6.28 11.85
C ARG A 36 9.87 -6.92 10.48
N ILE A 37 10.24 -6.19 9.42
CA ILE A 37 10.08 -6.71 8.06
C ILE A 37 11.21 -7.68 7.76
N ILE A 38 10.86 -8.88 7.32
CA ILE A 38 11.83 -9.90 6.97
C ILE A 38 12.33 -9.63 5.55
N ASN A 39 13.64 -9.69 5.37
CA ASN A 39 14.25 -9.53 4.05
C ASN A 39 15.30 -10.61 3.90
N GLU A 40 14.85 -11.77 3.46
CA GLU A 40 15.68 -12.95 3.29
C GLU A 40 15.46 -13.51 1.89
N ASN A 41 16.36 -14.40 1.48
CA ASN A 41 16.23 -15.06 0.19
C ASN A 41 14.88 -15.77 0.09
N GLY A 42 14.10 -15.42 -0.91
CA GLY A 42 12.76 -15.95 -1.11
C GLY A 42 11.67 -15.22 -0.33
N LYS A 43 12.04 -14.27 0.52
CA LYS A 43 11.09 -13.47 1.31
C LYS A 43 11.40 -11.98 1.22
N GLU A 44 11.84 -11.55 0.06
CA GLU A 44 12.14 -10.13 -0.15
C GLU A 44 10.85 -9.32 -0.26
N PRO A 45 10.89 -8.05 0.12
CA PRO A 45 9.77 -7.17 -0.15
C PRO A 45 9.48 -7.07 -1.64
N PHE A 46 8.20 -7.00 -1.96
CA PHE A 46 7.73 -6.91 -3.35
C PHE A 46 6.86 -5.67 -3.46
N LEU A 47 7.11 -4.85 -4.46
CA LEU A 47 6.30 -3.66 -4.74
C LEU A 47 6.24 -3.46 -6.24
N ARG A 48 5.10 -3.75 -6.82
CA ARG A 48 4.90 -3.62 -8.26
C ARG A 48 3.49 -3.15 -8.56
N ILE A 49 3.32 -2.56 -9.72
CA ILE A 49 1.99 -2.32 -10.26
C ILE A 49 1.41 -3.66 -10.67
N THR A 50 0.20 -3.96 -10.24
CA THR A 50 -0.44 -5.25 -10.52
C THR A 50 -1.75 -5.11 -11.25
N ASN A 51 -2.34 -3.92 -11.32
CA ASN A 51 -3.61 -3.74 -11.98
C ASN A 51 -3.85 -2.29 -12.37
N TYR A 52 -4.63 -2.10 -13.43
CA TYR A 52 -5.11 -0.79 -13.84
C TYR A 52 -6.61 -0.78 -13.69
N LYS A 53 -7.13 0.28 -13.10
CA LYS A 53 -8.57 0.50 -12.95
C LYS A 53 -8.96 1.77 -13.70
N ASP A 54 -10.23 2.13 -13.67
CA ASP A 54 -10.74 3.26 -14.47
C ASP A 54 -10.01 4.57 -14.13
N SER A 55 -9.76 4.82 -12.86
CA SER A 55 -9.15 6.08 -12.43
C SER A 55 -7.90 5.90 -11.62
N SER A 56 -7.45 4.65 -11.45
CA SER A 56 -6.33 4.37 -10.57
C SER A 56 -5.46 3.23 -11.07
N VAL A 57 -4.30 3.15 -10.47
CA VAL A 57 -3.34 2.07 -10.69
C VAL A 57 -3.14 1.40 -9.34
N THR A 58 -3.20 0.08 -9.32
CA THR A 58 -3.03 -0.68 -8.08
C THR A 58 -1.55 -1.03 -7.89
N TYR A 59 -1.00 -0.60 -6.76
CA TYR A 59 0.35 -0.98 -6.35
C TYR A 59 0.20 -2.04 -5.27
N THR A 60 0.79 -3.20 -5.49
CA THR A 60 0.76 -4.27 -4.50
C THR A 60 2.07 -4.30 -3.74
N LEU A 61 1.96 -4.19 -2.42
CA LEU A 61 3.09 -4.32 -1.51
C LEU A 61 2.95 -5.65 -0.79
N ARG A 62 3.97 -6.50 -0.93
CA ARG A 62 4.04 -7.78 -0.22
C ARG A 62 5.26 -7.80 0.65
N LEU A 63 5.04 -8.10 1.92
CA LEU A 63 6.09 -8.18 2.90
C LEU A 63 5.97 -9.50 3.65
N TRP A 64 7.09 -9.97 4.19
CA TRP A 64 7.08 -11.14 5.06
C TRP A 64 7.31 -10.68 6.47
N VAL A 65 6.51 -11.20 7.39
CA VAL A 65 6.51 -10.76 8.79
C VAL A 65 6.27 -11.98 9.69
N LYS A 66 6.63 -11.85 10.95
CA LYS A 66 6.27 -12.86 11.93
C LYS A 66 4.77 -12.87 12.15
N ASN A 67 4.22 -14.06 12.32
CA ASN A 67 2.78 -14.19 12.47
C ASN A 67 2.22 -13.35 13.62
N SER A 68 2.95 -13.26 14.73
CA SER A 68 2.50 -12.48 15.89
C SER A 68 2.51 -10.99 15.66
N GLU A 69 3.25 -10.51 14.65
CA GLU A 69 3.39 -9.08 14.38
C GLU A 69 2.55 -8.62 13.19
N PHE A 70 1.85 -9.53 12.55
CA PHE A 70 1.15 -9.26 11.29
C PHE A 70 0.20 -8.06 11.39
N TRP A 71 -0.70 -8.10 12.37
CA TRP A 71 -1.73 -7.05 12.47
C TRP A 71 -1.14 -5.72 12.88
N ASP A 72 -0.18 -5.71 13.81
CA ASP A 72 0.46 -4.46 14.22
C ASP A 72 1.18 -3.80 13.06
N ILE A 73 1.93 -4.59 12.29
CA ILE A 73 2.65 -4.05 11.14
C ILE A 73 1.67 -3.55 10.08
N LYS A 74 0.61 -4.32 9.82
CA LYS A 74 -0.38 -3.92 8.83
C LYS A 74 -1.03 -2.59 9.19
N PHE A 75 -1.46 -2.44 10.43
CA PHE A 75 -2.07 -1.19 10.87
C PHE A 75 -1.07 -0.03 10.82
N ASP A 76 0.16 -0.27 11.25
CA ASP A 76 1.18 0.78 11.22
C ASP A 76 1.44 1.27 9.80
N ILE A 77 1.55 0.34 8.85
CA ILE A 77 1.80 0.72 7.46
C ILE A 77 0.62 1.48 6.88
N LEU A 78 -0.61 1.05 7.17
CA LEU A 78 -1.79 1.75 6.68
C LEU A 78 -1.86 3.17 7.24
N GLU A 79 -1.56 3.33 8.52
CA GLU A 79 -1.58 4.67 9.13
C GLU A 79 -0.44 5.54 8.61
N ARG A 80 0.75 4.96 8.45
CA ARG A 80 1.87 5.70 7.85
C ARG A 80 1.55 6.12 6.42
N SER A 81 0.85 5.26 5.67
CA SER A 81 0.51 5.60 4.30
C SER A 81 -0.41 6.81 4.24
N LYS A 82 -1.37 6.89 5.15
CA LYS A 82 -2.27 8.04 5.22
C LYS A 82 -1.48 9.33 5.39
N VAL A 83 -0.56 9.34 6.35
CA VAL A 83 0.27 10.52 6.63
C VAL A 83 1.20 10.84 5.47
N SER A 84 1.89 9.82 4.95
CA SER A 84 2.89 10.03 3.90
C SER A 84 2.26 10.47 2.58
N PHE A 85 1.13 9.88 2.23
CA PHE A 85 0.45 10.24 0.98
C PHE A 85 -0.04 11.69 1.04
N GLU A 86 -0.56 12.11 2.17
CA GLU A 86 -0.97 13.51 2.31
C GLU A 86 0.22 14.44 2.24
N LYS A 87 1.29 14.10 2.95
CA LYS A 87 2.49 14.94 2.98
C LYS A 87 3.13 15.07 1.61
N GLU A 88 3.16 13.98 0.85
CA GLU A 88 3.83 13.95 -0.45
C GLU A 88 2.89 14.26 -1.61
N ASN A 89 1.66 14.63 -1.31
CA ASN A 89 0.64 14.95 -2.32
C ASN A 89 0.38 13.81 -3.29
N ILE A 90 0.40 12.58 -2.78
CA ILE A 90 0.01 11.42 -3.57
C ILE A 90 -1.51 11.40 -3.61
N GLU A 91 -2.05 11.53 -4.80
CA GLU A 91 -3.50 11.59 -4.98
C GLU A 91 -4.10 10.19 -5.01
N ILE A 92 -5.09 9.97 -4.17
CA ILE A 92 -5.86 8.74 -4.15
C ILE A 92 -7.22 9.06 -4.77
N PRO A 93 -7.65 8.28 -5.76
CA PRO A 93 -8.94 8.57 -6.38
C PRO A 93 -10.05 8.30 -5.38
N TYR A 94 -10.98 9.22 -5.29
CA TYR A 94 -12.19 8.96 -4.56
C TYR A 94 -12.97 7.91 -5.34
N PRO A 95 -13.56 6.93 -4.67
CA PRO A 95 -14.53 6.10 -5.36
C PRO A 95 -15.56 7.05 -5.92
N GLN A 96 -15.66 7.06 -7.21
CA GLN A 96 -16.71 7.81 -7.84
C GLN A 96 -18.00 7.09 -7.52
N LEU A 97 -18.53 7.46 -6.40
CA LEU A 97 -19.92 7.28 -6.22
C LEU A 97 -20.56 7.98 -7.38
N ASP A 98 -21.03 7.20 -8.25
CA ASP A 98 -21.87 7.70 -9.30
C ASP A 98 -23.17 8.12 -8.65
N VAL A 99 -23.07 9.19 -7.89
CA VAL A 99 -24.24 9.76 -7.32
C VAL A 99 -24.89 10.53 -8.44
N HIS A 100 -25.63 9.84 -9.21
CA HIS A 100 -26.67 10.50 -9.94
C HIS A 100 -27.72 10.86 -8.92
N ILE A 101 -27.48 11.96 -8.33
CA ILE A 101 -28.60 12.63 -7.74
C ILE A 101 -29.44 13.06 -8.91
N ASP A 102 -30.39 12.33 -9.12
CA ASP A 102 -31.43 12.85 -9.95
C ASP A 102 -32.05 13.97 -9.23
N ASN A 103 -31.82 14.82 -9.60
CA ASN A 103 -32.36 15.61 -9.10
C ASN A 103 -33.42 15.95 -9.66
N ASN A 104 -33.58 14.94 -9.71
CA ASN A 104 -34.18 15.09 -9.94
C ASN A 104 -34.73 15.51 -9.73
N LYS A 105 -34.85 15.63 -9.76
CA LYS A 105 -35.29 15.85 -9.52
C LYS A 105 -35.54 16.42 -9.33
#